data_b01cebea1ff08a91836b585a5883b726
#
_entry.id   b01cebea1ff08a91836b585a5883b726
#
_cell.length_a   1.000
_cell.length_b   1.000
_cell.length_c   1.000
_cell.angle_alpha   90.00
_cell.angle_beta   90.00
_cell.angle_gamma   90.00
#
_symmetry.space_group_name_H-M   'P 1'
#
loop_
_entity.id
_entity.type
_entity.pdbx_description
1 polymer ?
#
loop_
_entity_poly.entity_id
_entity_poly.type
_entity_poly.pdbx_seq_one_letter_code
_entity_poly.pdbx_strand_id
1 'polypeptide(L)'
;MNKLILFPCFLFIINTINAQEGKKEYLQKVLNKIEKIESASYYNVSKTWEPGDTIPLSEFRQLINEYNNPADSTIGASYIALDPDDTKKLEFGYDGHVVSHMFHDKKGIMIDDFKTRSLPFRLVGPPFFNYTKSIIRYALNTNDNITTELKEEKDYYYLKLVINEDKQVEFFGKDYKIDNPYCLDPTSGYEIWISKSNDLPYQVRREMYHNISMNSCSDVEINKLSISDFKLSDYFPKDYEIRKVGENRAVPTSSLVGQKATAWTLKDEKEQNISLSDFKSKVLLVQFTGIGCGPCQLSIPFLNKLKSEFKTDDLDIVAIETWRRKAHALQNYIDRHHINYKLTTGTDEIVKAYQASSAPIFFILDENRVIRKMITGYSKDSTDKDIE
;
A
#
# COMPACT_ATOMS: atom_id res chain seq x y z
N MET A 1 64.52 -16.57 -23.21
CA MET A 1 63.38 -17.50 -23.40
C MET A 1 62.28 -17.11 -22.40
N ASN A 2 61.43 -16.17 -22.82
CA ASN A 2 60.26 -15.78 -22.00
C ASN A 2 59.04 -16.52 -22.52
N LYS A 3 58.51 -17.47 -21.74
CA LYS A 3 57.21 -18.06 -22.03
C LYS A 3 56.13 -17.18 -21.38
N LEU A 4 55.36 -16.51 -22.25
CA LEU A 4 54.14 -15.82 -21.92
C LEU A 4 53.09 -16.88 -21.52
N ILE A 5 52.64 -16.87 -20.26
CA ILE A 5 51.49 -17.64 -19.80
C ILE A 5 50.28 -16.73 -19.96
N LEU A 6 49.58 -16.88 -21.07
CA LEU A 6 48.24 -16.34 -21.29
C LEU A 6 47.25 -17.51 -21.20
N PHE A 7 46.53 -17.62 -20.08
CA PHE A 7 45.28 -18.34 -19.89
C PHE A 7 44.95 -18.34 -18.37
N PRO A 8 43.89 -17.72 -17.86
CA PRO A 8 42.54 -18.29 -17.90
C PRO A 8 41.36 -17.29 -17.92
N CYS A 9 41.48 -16.09 -18.48
CA CYS A 9 40.35 -15.14 -18.49
C CYS A 9 39.18 -15.52 -19.41
N PHE A 10 39.45 -16.28 -20.48
CA PHE A 10 38.41 -16.59 -21.48
C PHE A 10 37.35 -17.61 -21.01
N LEU A 11 37.73 -18.56 -20.15
CA LEU A 11 36.80 -19.59 -19.63
C LEU A 11 35.82 -19.03 -18.60
N PHE A 12 36.19 -18.02 -17.81
CA PHE A 12 35.29 -17.36 -16.85
C PHE A 12 34.21 -16.54 -17.55
N ILE A 13 34.54 -15.86 -18.64
CA ILE A 13 33.56 -15.02 -19.38
C ILE A 13 32.51 -15.89 -20.08
N ILE A 14 32.91 -17.03 -20.66
CA ILE A 14 31.97 -17.95 -21.33
C ILE A 14 30.98 -18.58 -20.31
N ASN A 15 31.47 -18.97 -19.14
CA ASN A 15 30.58 -19.55 -18.11
C ASN A 15 29.57 -18.53 -17.53
N THR A 16 29.96 -17.26 -17.40
CA THR A 16 29.03 -16.22 -16.92
C THR A 16 27.97 -15.85 -17.96
N ILE A 17 28.33 -15.81 -19.24
CA ILE A 17 27.38 -15.55 -20.34
C ILE A 17 26.38 -16.69 -20.46
N ASN A 18 26.81 -17.96 -20.45
CA ASN A 18 25.91 -19.11 -20.51
C ASN A 18 24.99 -19.21 -19.28
N ALA A 19 25.47 -18.84 -18.09
CA ALA A 19 24.65 -18.84 -16.88
C ALA A 19 23.59 -17.71 -16.91
N GLN A 20 23.90 -16.58 -17.50
CA GLN A 20 22.96 -15.46 -17.65
C GLN A 20 21.90 -15.74 -18.74
N GLU A 21 22.29 -16.39 -19.83
CA GLU A 21 21.41 -16.81 -20.92
C GLU A 21 20.41 -17.87 -20.43
N GLY A 22 20.85 -18.89 -19.70
CA GLY A 22 19.98 -19.90 -19.11
C GLY A 22 18.97 -19.34 -18.09
N LYS A 23 19.35 -18.30 -17.35
CA LYS A 23 18.42 -17.59 -16.44
C LYS A 23 17.31 -16.86 -17.21
N LYS A 24 17.69 -16.18 -18.30
CA LYS A 24 16.74 -15.47 -19.16
C LYS A 24 15.78 -16.43 -19.85
N GLU A 25 16.27 -17.56 -20.35
CA GLU A 25 15.46 -18.61 -20.95
C GLU A 25 14.45 -19.21 -19.95
N TYR A 26 14.89 -19.44 -18.72
CA TYR A 26 13.99 -19.93 -17.67
C TYR A 26 12.87 -18.93 -17.35
N LEU A 27 13.19 -17.65 -17.16
CA LEU A 27 12.19 -16.62 -16.92
C LEU A 27 11.23 -16.47 -18.10
N GLN A 28 11.72 -16.62 -19.35
CA GLN A 28 10.87 -16.60 -20.53
C GLN A 28 9.91 -17.80 -20.55
N LYS A 29 10.38 -18.99 -20.13
CA LYS A 29 9.53 -20.18 -19.97
C LYS A 29 8.40 -19.92 -18.96
N VAL A 30 8.73 -19.33 -17.81
CA VAL A 30 7.75 -18.95 -16.77
C VAL A 30 6.75 -17.94 -17.32
N LEU A 31 7.22 -16.88 -17.99
CA LEU A 31 6.35 -15.86 -18.58
C LEU A 31 5.37 -16.47 -19.58
N ASN A 32 5.86 -17.30 -20.51
CA ASN A 32 5.05 -17.98 -21.51
C ASN A 32 3.98 -18.88 -20.86
N LYS A 33 4.23 -19.40 -19.67
CA LYS A 33 3.29 -20.22 -18.93
C LYS A 33 2.22 -19.36 -18.26
N ILE A 34 2.58 -18.26 -17.65
CA ILE A 34 1.61 -17.32 -17.05
C ILE A 34 0.73 -16.70 -18.14
N GLU A 35 1.27 -16.39 -19.31
CA GLU A 35 0.52 -15.81 -20.44
C GLU A 35 -0.57 -16.73 -20.99
N LYS A 36 -0.51 -18.04 -20.72
CA LYS A 36 -1.54 -19.03 -21.08
C LYS A 36 -2.64 -19.17 -20.04
N ILE A 37 -2.57 -18.43 -18.93
CA ILE A 37 -3.61 -18.43 -17.92
C ILE A 37 -4.75 -17.54 -18.39
N GLU A 38 -5.87 -18.16 -18.75
CA GLU A 38 -7.12 -17.48 -19.08
C GLU A 38 -7.88 -17.10 -17.80
N SER A 39 -7.78 -17.94 -16.77
CA SER A 39 -8.36 -17.70 -15.45
C SER A 39 -7.61 -18.45 -14.37
N ALA A 40 -7.68 -17.93 -13.14
CA ALA A 40 -7.17 -18.60 -11.96
C ALA A 40 -8.10 -18.38 -10.76
N SER A 41 -8.27 -19.41 -9.93
CA SER A 41 -8.90 -19.33 -8.63
C SER A 41 -7.88 -19.76 -7.57
N TYR A 42 -7.70 -18.99 -6.52
CA TYR A 42 -6.70 -19.27 -5.49
C TYR A 42 -6.98 -18.51 -4.19
N TYR A 43 -6.53 -19.05 -3.07
CA TYR A 43 -6.46 -18.29 -1.83
C TYR A 43 -5.21 -17.40 -1.86
N ASN A 44 -5.40 -16.12 -1.60
CA ASN A 44 -4.34 -15.12 -1.45
C ASN A 44 -4.20 -14.70 0.01
N VAL A 45 -2.97 -14.76 0.54
CA VAL A 45 -2.61 -14.15 1.82
C VAL A 45 -1.80 -12.90 1.52
N SER A 46 -2.34 -11.75 1.91
CA SER A 46 -1.68 -10.45 1.75
C SER A 46 -1.18 -9.94 3.10
N LYS A 47 0.08 -9.51 3.13
CA LYS A 47 0.73 -8.92 4.30
C LYS A 47 1.37 -7.60 3.93
N THR A 48 1.36 -6.63 4.85
CA THR A 48 2.03 -5.34 4.65
C THR A 48 2.91 -4.99 5.84
N TRP A 49 4.00 -4.31 5.60
CA TRP A 49 4.91 -3.77 6.61
C TRP A 49 5.31 -2.34 6.25
N GLU A 50 5.72 -1.58 7.23
CA GLU A 50 6.65 -0.49 6.98
C GLU A 50 8.08 -1.01 6.91
N PRO A 51 8.96 -0.37 6.13
CA PRO A 51 10.37 -0.74 6.09
C PRO A 51 10.98 -0.74 7.50
N GLY A 52 11.66 -1.84 7.86
CA GLY A 52 12.23 -2.05 9.18
C GLY A 52 11.33 -2.80 10.18
N ASP A 53 10.05 -2.95 9.91
CA ASP A 53 9.16 -3.75 10.75
C ASP A 53 9.38 -5.25 10.54
N THR A 54 9.38 -6.00 11.63
CA THR A 54 9.46 -7.47 11.60
C THR A 54 8.08 -8.13 11.68
N ILE A 55 7.09 -7.42 12.21
CA ILE A 55 5.70 -7.88 12.35
C ILE A 55 4.84 -7.13 11.33
N PRO A 56 3.98 -7.81 10.58
CA PRO A 56 3.14 -7.14 9.60
C PRO A 56 2.14 -6.18 10.27
N LEU A 57 1.95 -5.02 9.64
CA LEU A 57 0.92 -4.04 10.00
C LEU A 57 -0.49 -4.58 9.72
N SER A 58 -0.62 -5.36 8.67
CA SER A 58 -1.86 -6.02 8.29
C SER A 58 -1.58 -7.39 7.69
N GLU A 59 -2.49 -8.31 7.92
CA GLU A 59 -2.53 -9.61 7.28
C GLU A 59 -3.99 -9.97 7.04
N PHE A 60 -4.33 -10.38 5.83
CA PHE A 60 -5.68 -10.85 5.48
C PHE A 60 -5.61 -11.93 4.42
N ARG A 61 -6.61 -12.81 4.42
CA ARG A 61 -6.78 -13.90 3.46
C ARG A 61 -8.06 -13.69 2.67
N GLN A 62 -8.01 -13.98 1.36
CA GLN A 62 -9.16 -13.88 0.46
C GLN A 62 -9.12 -15.02 -0.55
N LEU A 63 -10.28 -15.42 -1.05
CA LEU A 63 -10.39 -16.24 -2.26
C LEU A 63 -10.46 -15.30 -3.46
N ILE A 64 -9.54 -15.45 -4.40
CA ILE A 64 -9.46 -14.62 -5.60
C ILE A 64 -9.91 -15.46 -6.81
N ASN A 65 -10.81 -14.91 -7.61
CA ASN A 65 -11.08 -15.38 -8.97
C ASN A 65 -10.56 -14.33 -9.95
N GLU A 66 -9.52 -14.65 -10.68
CA GLU A 66 -8.81 -13.79 -11.63
C GLU A 66 -9.10 -14.25 -13.06
N TYR A 67 -9.32 -13.30 -13.96
CA TYR A 67 -9.58 -13.53 -15.37
C TYR A 67 -8.65 -12.70 -16.23
N ASN A 68 -8.03 -13.29 -17.24
CA ASN A 68 -7.37 -12.53 -18.30
C ASN A 68 -8.46 -11.78 -19.10
N ASN A 69 -8.33 -10.46 -19.18
CA ASN A 69 -9.28 -9.59 -19.87
C ASN A 69 -8.56 -8.68 -20.86
N PRO A 70 -8.28 -9.13 -22.09
CA PRO A 70 -7.56 -8.34 -23.08
C PRO A 70 -8.35 -7.09 -23.55
N ALA A 71 -9.66 -7.04 -23.28
CA ALA A 71 -10.48 -5.85 -23.59
C ALA A 71 -10.26 -4.72 -22.55
N ASP A 72 -9.75 -5.03 -21.37
CA ASP A 72 -9.40 -4.03 -20.37
C ASP A 72 -8.05 -3.38 -20.69
N SER A 73 -8.07 -2.09 -20.99
CA SER A 73 -6.85 -1.31 -21.29
C SER A 73 -6.11 -0.84 -20.04
N THR A 74 -6.68 -1.01 -18.85
CA THR A 74 -6.12 -0.53 -17.57
C THR A 74 -5.07 -1.50 -17.04
N ILE A 75 -5.50 -2.72 -16.68
CA ILE A 75 -4.58 -3.76 -16.16
C ILE A 75 -4.57 -5.03 -17.00
N GLY A 76 -5.50 -5.20 -17.96
CA GLY A 76 -5.62 -6.41 -18.78
C GLY A 76 -6.16 -7.61 -18.02
N ALA A 77 -6.92 -7.37 -16.94
CA ALA A 77 -7.51 -8.41 -16.10
C ALA A 77 -8.83 -7.94 -15.48
N SER A 78 -9.68 -8.91 -15.14
CA SER A 78 -10.81 -8.71 -14.23
C SER A 78 -10.68 -9.67 -13.06
N TYR A 79 -11.19 -9.31 -11.89
CA TYR A 79 -11.12 -10.20 -10.74
C TYR A 79 -12.10 -9.84 -9.63
N ILE A 80 -12.37 -10.82 -8.79
CA ILE A 80 -13.09 -10.64 -7.53
C ILE A 80 -12.29 -11.21 -6.38
N ALA A 81 -12.42 -10.57 -5.24
CA ALA A 81 -11.94 -11.04 -3.95
C ALA A 81 -13.15 -11.38 -3.08
N LEU A 82 -13.23 -12.61 -2.64
CA LEU A 82 -14.30 -13.18 -1.83
C LEU A 82 -13.79 -13.45 -0.42
N ASP A 83 -14.71 -13.44 0.53
CA ASP A 83 -14.44 -13.91 1.88
C ASP A 83 -13.98 -15.38 1.83
N PRO A 84 -12.87 -15.75 2.46
CA PRO A 84 -12.34 -17.11 2.36
C PRO A 84 -13.23 -18.17 3.05
N ASP A 85 -14.07 -17.75 4.00
CA ASP A 85 -14.97 -18.63 4.75
C ASP A 85 -16.41 -18.62 4.20
N ASP A 86 -16.76 -17.59 3.40
CA ASP A 86 -18.04 -17.49 2.68
C ASP A 86 -17.80 -17.05 1.23
N THR A 87 -17.60 -18.00 0.35
CA THR A 87 -17.29 -17.77 -1.08
C THR A 87 -18.39 -17.10 -1.89
N LYS A 88 -19.55 -16.79 -1.28
CA LYS A 88 -20.60 -15.96 -1.88
C LYS A 88 -20.50 -14.50 -1.49
N LYS A 89 -19.71 -14.19 -0.49
CA LYS A 89 -19.54 -12.85 0.04
C LYS A 89 -18.41 -12.12 -0.69
N LEU A 90 -18.79 -11.17 -1.53
CA LEU A 90 -17.86 -10.30 -2.25
C LEU A 90 -17.28 -9.26 -1.29
N GLU A 91 -15.95 -9.10 -1.31
CA GLU A 91 -15.25 -8.02 -0.60
C GLU A 91 -14.81 -6.92 -1.57
N PHE A 92 -14.38 -7.31 -2.75
CA PHE A 92 -13.88 -6.40 -3.78
C PHE A 92 -14.11 -7.00 -5.17
N GLY A 93 -14.31 -6.15 -6.17
CA GLY A 93 -14.38 -6.59 -7.56
C GLY A 93 -13.95 -5.54 -8.57
N TYR A 94 -13.38 -6.01 -9.67
CA TYR A 94 -13.04 -5.22 -10.84
C TYR A 94 -13.40 -6.00 -12.12
N ASP A 95 -14.18 -5.40 -13.00
CA ASP A 95 -14.67 -6.04 -14.24
C ASP A 95 -14.03 -5.50 -15.53
N GLY A 96 -13.02 -4.65 -15.41
CA GLY A 96 -12.40 -3.94 -16.53
C GLY A 96 -12.99 -2.54 -16.75
N HIS A 97 -14.12 -2.22 -16.13
CA HIS A 97 -14.81 -0.92 -16.27
C HIS A 97 -15.03 -0.22 -14.95
N VAL A 98 -15.37 -0.97 -13.92
CA VAL A 98 -15.66 -0.43 -12.60
C VAL A 98 -14.95 -1.22 -11.52
N VAL A 99 -14.56 -0.51 -10.47
CA VAL A 99 -14.14 -1.10 -9.18
C VAL A 99 -15.33 -1.05 -8.24
N SER A 100 -15.54 -2.12 -7.49
CA SER A 100 -16.52 -2.17 -6.40
C SER A 100 -15.84 -2.52 -5.08
N HIS A 101 -16.15 -1.75 -4.03
CA HIS A 101 -15.77 -2.05 -2.65
C HIS A 101 -17.02 -2.31 -1.82
N MET A 102 -17.01 -3.40 -1.04
CA MET A 102 -18.11 -3.75 -0.15
C MET A 102 -17.89 -3.17 1.24
N PHE A 103 -18.97 -2.65 1.83
CA PHE A 103 -19.03 -2.18 3.21
C PHE A 103 -20.15 -2.93 3.92
N HIS A 104 -19.87 -4.16 4.35
CA HIS A 104 -20.88 -5.09 4.87
C HIS A 104 -21.56 -4.57 6.13
N ASP A 105 -20.84 -3.89 7.02
CA ASP A 105 -21.35 -3.25 8.24
C ASP A 105 -22.41 -2.16 7.96
N LYS A 106 -22.31 -1.53 6.77
CA LYS A 106 -23.18 -0.43 6.34
C LYS A 106 -24.15 -0.84 5.22
N LYS A 107 -24.12 -2.12 4.81
CA LYS A 107 -24.85 -2.63 3.66
C LYS A 107 -24.68 -1.72 2.43
N GLY A 108 -23.46 -1.33 2.14
CA GLY A 108 -23.12 -0.37 1.09
C GLY A 108 -22.14 -0.95 0.07
N ILE A 109 -22.30 -0.54 -1.18
CA ILE A 109 -21.36 -0.80 -2.28
C ILE A 109 -20.87 0.54 -2.80
N MET A 110 -19.56 0.77 -2.79
CA MET A 110 -18.95 1.92 -3.43
C MET A 110 -18.42 1.52 -4.80
N ILE A 111 -18.95 2.12 -5.86
CA ILE A 111 -18.49 1.91 -7.23
C ILE A 111 -17.65 3.09 -7.69
N ASP A 112 -16.45 2.82 -8.22
CA ASP A 112 -15.64 3.78 -8.98
C ASP A 112 -15.69 3.40 -10.47
N ASP A 113 -16.34 4.24 -11.28
CA ASP A 113 -16.43 4.09 -12.74
C ASP A 113 -15.34 4.92 -13.46
N PHE A 114 -14.38 5.40 -12.70
CA PHE A 114 -13.22 6.16 -13.16
C PHE A 114 -13.52 7.48 -13.88
N LYS A 115 -14.70 8.03 -13.82
CA LYS A 115 -15.03 9.31 -14.47
C LYS A 115 -14.53 10.52 -13.68
N THR A 116 -14.32 10.34 -12.37
CA THR A 116 -13.94 11.44 -11.46
C THR A 116 -12.45 11.57 -11.23
N ARG A 117 -11.65 10.57 -11.60
CA ARG A 117 -10.20 10.56 -11.41
C ARG A 117 -9.49 10.19 -12.70
N SER A 118 -8.44 10.93 -13.06
CA SER A 118 -7.56 10.60 -14.19
C SER A 118 -6.39 9.70 -13.74
N LEU A 119 -5.82 8.92 -14.65
CA LEU A 119 -4.53 8.27 -14.42
C LEU A 119 -3.47 9.32 -14.06
N PRO A 120 -2.53 9.04 -13.15
CA PRO A 120 -2.24 7.75 -12.52
C PRO A 120 -3.02 7.47 -11.21
N PHE A 121 -3.93 8.34 -10.80
CA PHE A 121 -4.64 8.23 -9.51
C PHE A 121 -5.74 7.14 -9.47
N ARG A 122 -5.87 6.36 -10.55
CA ARG A 122 -6.88 5.32 -10.75
C ARG A 122 -6.33 3.93 -10.87
N LEU A 123 -5.13 3.71 -10.35
CA LEU A 123 -4.50 2.43 -10.50
C LEU A 123 -5.28 1.37 -9.73
N VAL A 124 -5.77 0.38 -10.46
CA VAL A 124 -6.38 -0.81 -9.89
C VAL A 124 -5.25 -1.76 -9.54
N GLY A 125 -5.18 -2.20 -8.27
CA GLY A 125 -4.21 -3.22 -7.87
C GLY A 125 -4.44 -4.48 -8.71
N PRO A 126 -3.43 -4.99 -9.41
CA PRO A 126 -3.61 -6.19 -10.25
C PRO A 126 -3.71 -7.44 -9.39
N PRO A 127 -4.43 -8.48 -9.82
CA PRO A 127 -4.44 -9.78 -9.20
C PRO A 127 -3.09 -10.49 -9.38
N PHE A 128 -2.85 -11.56 -8.64
CA PHE A 128 -1.53 -12.17 -8.44
C PHE A 128 -0.80 -12.57 -9.74
N PHE A 129 -1.46 -13.30 -10.65
CA PHE A 129 -0.81 -13.75 -11.87
C PHE A 129 -0.61 -12.61 -12.88
N ASN A 130 -1.55 -11.67 -12.97
CA ASN A 130 -1.39 -10.47 -13.77
C ASN A 130 -0.23 -9.61 -13.26
N TYR A 131 -0.09 -9.47 -11.95
CA TYR A 131 0.99 -8.72 -11.32
C TYR A 131 2.36 -9.35 -11.57
N THR A 132 2.51 -10.63 -11.26
CA THR A 132 3.78 -11.35 -11.46
C THR A 132 4.18 -11.45 -12.94
N LYS A 133 3.20 -11.61 -13.85
CA LYS A 133 3.39 -11.51 -15.29
C LYS A 133 4.04 -10.19 -15.71
N SER A 134 3.51 -9.08 -15.20
CA SER A 134 4.00 -7.74 -15.54
C SER A 134 5.43 -7.51 -15.06
N ILE A 135 5.76 -7.94 -13.83
CA ILE A 135 7.10 -7.83 -13.26
C ILE A 135 8.12 -8.66 -14.07
N ILE A 136 7.81 -9.93 -14.36
CA ILE A 136 8.72 -10.82 -15.11
C ILE A 136 8.91 -10.31 -16.54
N ARG A 137 7.84 -9.85 -17.19
CA ARG A 137 7.92 -9.27 -18.53
C ARG A 137 8.82 -8.03 -18.55
N TYR A 138 8.70 -7.16 -17.57
CA TYR A 138 9.55 -5.99 -17.43
C TYR A 138 11.01 -6.38 -17.19
N ALA A 139 11.29 -7.31 -16.27
CA ALA A 139 12.63 -7.79 -15.98
C ALA A 139 13.35 -8.38 -17.22
N LEU A 140 12.59 -8.97 -18.17
CA LEU A 140 13.11 -9.56 -19.40
C LEU A 140 13.36 -8.54 -20.52
N ASN A 141 12.57 -7.46 -20.59
CA ASN A 141 12.46 -6.62 -21.80
C ASN A 141 12.80 -5.15 -21.58
N THR A 142 12.93 -4.67 -20.33
CA THR A 142 13.22 -3.25 -20.06
C THR A 142 14.65 -2.88 -20.44
N ASN A 143 14.85 -1.61 -20.82
CA ASN A 143 16.16 -0.97 -20.94
C ASN A 143 16.49 -0.07 -19.74
N ASP A 144 15.64 -0.05 -18.73
CA ASP A 144 15.85 0.74 -17.51
C ASP A 144 17.02 0.19 -16.68
N ASN A 145 17.53 0.99 -15.78
CA ASN A 145 18.63 0.60 -14.89
C ASN A 145 18.14 -0.41 -13.83
N ILE A 146 18.27 -1.69 -14.15
CA ILE A 146 17.84 -2.77 -13.26
C ILE A 146 19.00 -3.70 -12.87
N THR A 147 18.84 -4.32 -11.70
CA THR A 147 19.64 -5.47 -11.27
C THR A 147 18.72 -6.66 -11.09
N THR A 148 19.03 -7.78 -11.72
CA THR A 148 18.27 -9.03 -11.58
C THR A 148 19.15 -10.14 -11.02
N GLU A 149 18.64 -10.88 -10.07
CA GLU A 149 19.26 -12.08 -9.54
C GLU A 149 18.24 -13.23 -9.59
N LEU A 150 18.62 -14.35 -10.21
CA LEU A 150 17.84 -15.59 -10.18
C LEU A 150 18.66 -16.65 -9.47
N LYS A 151 18.14 -17.11 -8.32
CA LYS A 151 18.73 -18.21 -7.54
C LYS A 151 17.90 -19.46 -7.68
N GLU A 152 18.58 -20.57 -7.83
CA GLU A 152 17.97 -21.89 -7.78
C GLU A 152 18.05 -22.44 -6.35
N GLU A 153 16.90 -22.69 -5.74
CA GLU A 153 16.76 -23.33 -4.44
C GLU A 153 16.24 -24.76 -4.62
N LYS A 154 16.12 -25.53 -3.54
CA LYS A 154 15.70 -26.94 -3.61
C LYS A 154 14.36 -27.11 -4.34
N ASP A 155 13.34 -26.36 -3.90
CA ASP A 155 11.94 -26.56 -4.34
C ASP A 155 11.40 -25.41 -5.18
N TYR A 156 12.15 -24.30 -5.32
CA TYR A 156 11.74 -23.10 -6.04
C TYR A 156 12.93 -22.37 -6.67
N TYR A 157 12.62 -21.48 -7.59
CA TYR A 157 13.51 -20.40 -8.03
C TYR A 157 13.11 -19.10 -7.36
N TYR A 158 14.10 -18.33 -6.94
CA TYR A 158 13.93 -17.01 -6.34
C TYR A 158 14.45 -15.95 -7.29
N LEU A 159 13.56 -15.08 -7.77
CA LEU A 159 13.89 -13.91 -8.57
C LEU A 159 13.90 -12.68 -7.69
N LYS A 160 14.99 -11.92 -7.71
CA LYS A 160 15.07 -10.57 -7.16
C LYS A 160 15.28 -9.59 -8.29
N LEU A 161 14.45 -8.54 -8.34
CA LEU A 161 14.55 -7.42 -9.26
C LEU A 161 14.68 -6.14 -8.44
N VAL A 162 15.73 -5.35 -8.69
CA VAL A 162 15.91 -4.01 -8.14
C VAL A 162 15.93 -3.03 -9.29
N ILE A 163 15.13 -2.00 -9.23
CA ILE A 163 14.99 -0.97 -10.26
C ILE A 163 15.54 0.33 -9.68
N ASN A 164 16.61 0.85 -10.28
CA ASN A 164 17.37 2.02 -9.81
C ASN A 164 17.10 3.22 -10.73
N GLU A 165 15.84 3.56 -10.90
CA GLU A 165 15.40 4.72 -11.69
C GLU A 165 15.20 5.95 -10.79
N ASP A 166 15.04 7.12 -11.39
CA ASP A 166 14.76 8.39 -10.70
C ASP A 166 13.31 8.50 -10.19
N LYS A 167 12.45 7.55 -10.57
CA LYS A 167 11.06 7.43 -10.16
C LYS A 167 10.76 6.01 -9.73
N GLN A 168 9.84 5.85 -8.79
CA GLN A 168 9.33 4.53 -8.43
C GLN A 168 8.66 3.87 -9.64
N VAL A 169 8.96 2.60 -9.86
CA VAL A 169 8.33 1.79 -10.90
C VAL A 169 7.36 0.82 -10.25
N GLU A 170 6.09 0.95 -10.59
CA GLU A 170 4.98 0.13 -10.11
C GLU A 170 4.32 -0.61 -11.27
N PHE A 171 3.72 -1.76 -10.99
CA PHE A 171 3.09 -2.61 -12.00
C PHE A 171 1.57 -2.66 -11.81
N PHE A 172 0.85 -2.15 -12.81
CA PHE A 172 -0.61 -2.18 -12.89
C PHE A 172 -1.02 -2.65 -14.30
N GLY A 173 -0.81 -3.94 -14.57
CA GLY A 173 -0.94 -4.53 -15.92
C GLY A 173 0.21 -4.22 -16.86
N LYS A 174 0.88 -3.10 -16.66
CA LYS A 174 2.14 -2.67 -17.25
C LYS A 174 2.94 -1.88 -16.22
N ASP A 175 4.16 -1.48 -16.56
CA ASP A 175 4.98 -0.61 -15.71
C ASP A 175 4.51 0.85 -15.76
N TYR A 176 4.59 1.51 -14.61
CA TYR A 176 4.33 2.94 -14.44
C TYR A 176 5.48 3.57 -13.66
N LYS A 177 6.10 4.60 -14.20
CA LYS A 177 7.04 5.47 -13.48
C LYS A 177 6.26 6.51 -12.71
N ILE A 178 6.20 6.36 -11.41
CA ILE A 178 5.37 7.19 -10.51
C ILE A 178 6.25 8.24 -9.85
N ASP A 179 5.87 9.50 -10.04
CA ASP A 179 6.42 10.64 -9.33
C ASP A 179 5.76 10.69 -7.95
N ASN A 180 6.42 10.08 -6.97
CA ASN A 180 5.91 10.03 -5.61
C ASN A 180 6.55 11.16 -4.77
N PRO A 181 5.82 12.24 -4.47
CA PRO A 181 6.37 13.37 -3.70
C PRO A 181 6.72 13.00 -2.25
N TYR A 182 6.30 11.82 -1.79
CA TYR A 182 6.57 11.30 -0.44
C TYR A 182 7.79 10.36 -0.40
N CYS A 183 8.45 10.15 -1.54
CA CYS A 183 9.54 9.21 -1.69
C CYS A 183 10.88 9.92 -1.64
N LEU A 184 11.73 9.57 -0.66
CA LEU A 184 13.11 10.04 -0.58
C LEU A 184 14.08 9.13 -1.37
N ASP A 185 13.71 7.86 -1.55
CA ASP A 185 14.46 6.87 -2.32
C ASP A 185 13.51 6.23 -3.34
N PRO A 186 13.69 6.46 -4.65
CA PRO A 186 12.82 5.93 -5.70
C PRO A 186 13.09 4.47 -6.03
N THR A 187 14.10 3.83 -5.43
CA THR A 187 14.42 2.43 -5.67
C THR A 187 13.19 1.55 -5.48
N SER A 188 12.92 0.69 -6.44
CA SER A 188 11.78 -0.23 -6.40
C SER A 188 12.29 -1.67 -6.38
N GLY A 189 11.93 -2.41 -5.33
CA GLY A 189 12.34 -3.80 -5.12
C GLY A 189 11.20 -4.78 -5.33
N TYR A 190 11.48 -5.87 -6.05
CA TYR A 190 10.54 -6.96 -6.27
C TYR A 190 11.23 -8.31 -6.08
N GLU A 191 10.53 -9.21 -5.41
CA GLU A 191 11.00 -10.58 -5.21
C GLU A 191 9.88 -11.54 -5.59
N ILE A 192 10.20 -12.58 -6.35
CA ILE A 192 9.21 -13.59 -6.79
C ILE A 192 9.76 -14.98 -6.50
N TRP A 193 8.93 -15.81 -5.88
CA TRP A 193 9.19 -17.24 -5.65
C TRP A 193 8.40 -18.06 -6.66
N ILE A 194 9.10 -18.89 -7.43
CA ILE A 194 8.55 -19.67 -8.53
C ILE A 194 8.73 -21.15 -8.21
N SER A 195 7.64 -21.90 -8.10
CA SER A 195 7.68 -23.33 -7.78
C SER A 195 8.30 -24.13 -8.91
N LYS A 196 9.26 -25.02 -8.59
CA LYS A 196 9.83 -25.97 -9.56
C LYS A 196 8.87 -27.04 -10.02
N SER A 197 7.84 -27.34 -9.23
CA SER A 197 6.87 -28.38 -9.57
C SER A 197 5.99 -28.02 -10.75
N ASN A 198 5.73 -26.73 -10.96
CA ASN A 198 4.81 -26.27 -11.99
C ASN A 198 5.26 -24.99 -12.72
N ASP A 199 6.46 -24.49 -12.47
CA ASP A 199 7.01 -23.23 -13.03
C ASP A 199 6.04 -22.04 -12.94
N LEU A 200 5.25 -21.95 -11.85
CA LEU A 200 4.38 -20.82 -11.60
C LEU A 200 4.82 -20.07 -10.34
N PRO A 201 4.71 -18.73 -10.33
CA PRO A 201 4.88 -17.96 -9.11
C PRO A 201 3.85 -18.38 -8.06
N TYR A 202 4.26 -18.40 -6.79
CA TYR A 202 3.37 -18.62 -5.66
C TYR A 202 3.49 -17.55 -4.59
N GLN A 203 4.53 -16.71 -4.66
CA GLN A 203 4.72 -15.59 -3.75
C GLN A 203 5.40 -14.44 -4.47
N VAL A 204 4.97 -13.23 -4.18
CA VAL A 204 5.57 -11.98 -4.63
C VAL A 204 5.70 -11.02 -3.46
N ARG A 205 6.87 -10.38 -3.31
CA ARG A 205 7.12 -9.31 -2.36
C ARG A 205 7.51 -8.05 -3.13
N ARG A 206 6.93 -6.94 -2.74
CA ARG A 206 7.26 -5.60 -3.22
C ARG A 206 7.84 -4.82 -2.06
N GLU A 207 8.94 -4.12 -2.29
CA GLU A 207 9.56 -3.22 -1.34
C GLU A 207 9.79 -1.86 -1.95
N MET A 208 9.21 -0.85 -1.33
CA MET A 208 9.40 0.56 -1.64
C MET A 208 9.89 1.28 -0.39
N TYR A 209 10.42 2.48 -0.55
CA TYR A 209 10.88 3.31 0.57
C TYR A 209 9.85 3.42 1.71
N HIS A 210 8.58 3.49 1.38
CA HIS A 210 7.50 3.79 2.32
C HIS A 210 6.61 2.60 2.67
N ASN A 211 6.75 1.46 1.99
CA ASN A 211 5.86 0.31 2.19
C ASN A 211 6.46 -0.97 1.65
N ILE A 212 6.26 -2.05 2.38
CA ILE A 212 6.54 -3.42 1.95
C ILE A 212 5.21 -4.17 1.89
N SER A 213 4.98 -4.90 0.80
CA SER A 213 3.83 -5.80 0.68
C SER A 213 4.27 -7.18 0.19
N MET A 214 3.56 -8.22 0.61
CA MET A 214 3.76 -9.59 0.16
C MET A 214 2.42 -10.25 -0.07
N ASN A 215 2.29 -10.92 -1.22
CA ASN A 215 1.16 -11.74 -1.55
C ASN A 215 1.63 -13.18 -1.79
N SER A 216 0.91 -14.15 -1.24
CA SER A 216 1.19 -15.56 -1.43
C SER A 216 -0.09 -16.28 -1.84
N CYS A 217 -0.03 -17.10 -2.89
CA CYS A 217 -1.18 -17.87 -3.35
C CYS A 217 -1.04 -19.36 -3.03
N SER A 218 -2.16 -19.99 -2.69
CA SER A 218 -2.28 -21.44 -2.48
C SER A 218 -3.55 -22.00 -3.11
N ASP A 219 -3.62 -23.32 -3.26
CA ASP A 219 -4.77 -24.05 -3.79
C ASP A 219 -5.21 -23.52 -5.16
N VAL A 220 -4.23 -23.38 -6.06
CA VAL A 220 -4.40 -22.73 -7.37
C VAL A 220 -5.08 -23.66 -8.37
N GLU A 221 -6.22 -23.23 -8.88
CA GLU A 221 -6.93 -23.85 -10.01
C GLU A 221 -6.81 -22.95 -11.25
N ILE A 222 -6.27 -23.49 -12.34
CA ILE A 222 -6.01 -22.75 -13.59
C ILE A 222 -7.04 -23.13 -14.65
N ASN A 223 -7.56 -22.12 -15.38
CA ASN A 223 -8.43 -22.25 -16.55
C ASN A 223 -9.71 -23.07 -16.27
N LYS A 224 -10.29 -22.92 -15.08
CA LYS A 224 -11.58 -23.50 -14.68
C LYS A 224 -12.75 -22.53 -14.78
N LEU A 225 -12.47 -21.23 -14.90
CA LEU A 225 -13.45 -20.16 -14.99
C LEU A 225 -13.42 -19.55 -16.41
N SER A 226 -14.53 -18.93 -16.82
CA SER A 226 -14.62 -18.22 -18.09
C SER A 226 -14.96 -16.76 -17.87
N ILE A 227 -14.25 -15.86 -18.56
CA ILE A 227 -14.54 -14.41 -18.54
C ILE A 227 -15.93 -14.12 -19.16
N SER A 228 -16.42 -14.92 -20.10
CA SER A 228 -17.75 -14.76 -20.70
C SER A 228 -18.88 -14.95 -19.68
N ASP A 229 -18.64 -15.72 -18.64
CA ASP A 229 -19.61 -16.02 -17.58
C ASP A 229 -19.47 -15.05 -16.39
N PHE A 230 -18.46 -14.18 -16.42
CA PHE A 230 -18.17 -13.26 -15.34
C PHE A 230 -18.99 -11.98 -15.48
N LYS A 231 -19.77 -11.70 -14.45
CA LYS A 231 -20.52 -10.45 -14.32
C LYS A 231 -20.47 -9.98 -12.86
N LEU A 232 -19.76 -8.89 -12.65
CA LEU A 232 -19.50 -8.37 -11.30
C LEU A 232 -20.77 -8.09 -10.50
N SER A 233 -21.81 -7.56 -11.15
CA SER A 233 -23.09 -7.24 -10.49
C SER A 233 -23.84 -8.46 -9.95
N ASP A 234 -23.54 -9.68 -10.41
CA ASP A 234 -24.21 -10.90 -9.92
C ASP A 234 -23.77 -11.27 -8.50
N TYR A 235 -22.66 -10.69 -8.05
CA TYR A 235 -22.14 -10.85 -6.69
C TYR A 235 -22.66 -9.77 -5.71
N PHE A 236 -23.43 -8.79 -6.20
CA PHE A 236 -23.92 -7.71 -5.36
C PHE A 236 -25.11 -8.15 -4.49
N PRO A 237 -25.05 -8.02 -3.15
CA PRO A 237 -26.20 -8.28 -2.32
C PRO A 237 -27.34 -7.32 -2.66
N LYS A 238 -28.57 -7.87 -2.80
CA LYS A 238 -29.77 -7.13 -3.26
C LYS A 238 -30.23 -6.04 -2.29
N ASP A 239 -29.87 -6.16 -1.03
CA ASP A 239 -30.24 -5.24 0.05
C ASP A 239 -29.17 -4.19 0.35
N TYR A 240 -28.11 -4.10 -0.47
CA TYR A 240 -27.07 -3.11 -0.32
C TYR A 240 -27.34 -1.86 -1.17
N GLU A 241 -27.06 -0.70 -0.59
CA GLU A 241 -27.13 0.58 -1.30
C GLU A 241 -25.89 0.79 -2.17
N ILE A 242 -26.11 1.02 -3.46
CA ILE A 242 -25.02 1.32 -4.40
C ILE A 242 -24.77 2.82 -4.44
N ARG A 243 -23.53 3.24 -4.24
CA ARG A 243 -23.05 4.62 -4.31
C ARG A 243 -21.88 4.72 -5.27
N LYS A 244 -21.71 5.87 -5.92
CA LYS A 244 -20.59 6.14 -6.83
C LYS A 244 -19.58 7.07 -6.19
N VAL A 245 -18.31 6.84 -6.51
CA VAL A 245 -17.23 7.77 -6.18
C VAL A 245 -17.49 9.11 -6.88
N GLY A 246 -17.39 10.21 -6.12
CA GLY A 246 -17.64 11.57 -6.66
C GLY A 246 -19.10 12.01 -6.63
N GLU A 247 -20.05 11.19 -6.22
CA GLU A 247 -21.38 11.68 -5.86
C GLU A 247 -21.28 12.66 -4.69
N ASN A 248 -21.72 13.90 -4.92
CA ASN A 248 -21.63 14.97 -3.94
C ASN A 248 -22.37 14.60 -2.65
N ARG A 249 -21.61 14.23 -1.63
CA ARG A 249 -22.08 14.41 -0.25
C ARG A 249 -21.81 15.85 0.12
N ALA A 250 -22.80 16.55 0.64
CA ALA A 250 -22.53 17.73 1.43
C ALA A 250 -21.55 17.27 2.53
N VAL A 251 -20.27 17.65 2.41
CA VAL A 251 -19.29 17.45 3.48
C VAL A 251 -19.83 18.25 4.64
N PRO A 252 -20.22 17.63 5.77
CA PRO A 252 -20.63 18.41 6.92
C PRO A 252 -19.46 19.35 7.23
N THR A 253 -19.69 20.66 7.10
CA THR A 253 -18.77 21.64 7.67
C THR A 253 -18.66 21.29 9.12
N SER A 254 -17.46 20.95 9.59
CA SER A 254 -17.23 20.52 10.95
C SER A 254 -17.80 21.56 11.91
N SER A 255 -18.87 21.21 12.61
CA SER A 255 -19.47 22.03 13.65
C SER A 255 -18.61 22.13 14.91
N LEU A 256 -17.39 21.54 14.89
CA LEU A 256 -16.51 21.43 16.07
C LEU A 256 -15.74 22.71 16.38
N VAL A 257 -15.52 23.59 15.40
CA VAL A 257 -14.82 24.86 15.62
C VAL A 257 -15.67 25.73 16.57
N GLY A 258 -15.04 26.25 17.63
CA GLY A 258 -15.69 26.99 18.69
C GLY A 258 -16.21 26.12 19.84
N GLN A 259 -16.22 24.81 19.69
CA GLN A 259 -16.64 23.87 20.74
C GLN A 259 -15.45 23.39 21.57
N LYS A 260 -15.73 22.99 22.82
CA LYS A 260 -14.76 22.31 23.66
C LYS A 260 -14.43 20.94 23.07
N ALA A 261 -13.15 20.62 22.93
CA ALA A 261 -12.69 19.36 22.42
C ALA A 261 -13.19 18.19 23.31
N THR A 262 -13.63 17.12 22.69
CA THR A 262 -14.03 15.90 23.38
C THR A 262 -12.86 15.34 24.16
N ALA A 263 -13.03 15.08 25.45
CA ALA A 263 -12.01 14.46 26.30
C ALA A 263 -11.74 13.02 25.86
N TRP A 264 -10.48 12.61 25.96
CA TRP A 264 -10.04 11.25 25.66
C TRP A 264 -8.90 10.82 26.56
N THR A 265 -8.76 9.50 26.67
CA THR A 265 -7.60 8.79 27.23
C THR A 265 -7.23 7.67 26.28
N LEU A 266 -6.02 7.70 25.73
CA LEU A 266 -5.54 6.79 24.71
C LEU A 266 -4.21 6.15 25.16
N LYS A 267 -3.77 5.09 24.47
CA LYS A 267 -2.52 4.41 24.74
C LYS A 267 -1.40 4.98 23.85
N ASP A 268 -0.23 5.21 24.44
CA ASP A 268 0.98 5.54 23.69
C ASP A 268 1.76 4.27 23.24
N GLU A 269 2.96 4.45 22.69
CA GLU A 269 3.86 3.39 22.24
C GLU A 269 4.31 2.44 23.34
N LYS A 270 4.17 2.84 24.62
CA LYS A 270 4.51 2.05 25.82
C LYS A 270 3.30 1.49 26.53
N GLU A 271 2.14 1.52 25.89
CA GLU A 271 0.85 1.12 26.46
C GLU A 271 0.44 1.94 27.70
N GLN A 272 1.04 3.14 27.88
CA GLN A 272 0.69 4.05 28.96
C GLN A 272 -0.52 4.91 28.57
N ASN A 273 -1.35 5.25 29.54
CA ASN A 273 -2.49 6.11 29.33
C ASN A 273 -2.02 7.56 29.19
N ILE A 274 -2.42 8.20 28.10
CA ILE A 274 -2.24 9.62 27.83
C ILE A 274 -3.63 10.23 27.66
N SER A 275 -3.93 11.27 28.39
CA SER A 275 -5.23 11.96 28.37
C SER A 275 -5.10 13.37 27.78
N LEU A 276 -6.17 13.88 27.19
CA LEU A 276 -6.21 15.28 26.73
C LEU A 276 -5.90 16.26 27.89
N SER A 277 -6.29 15.91 29.11
CA SER A 277 -6.04 16.71 30.31
C SER A 277 -4.57 16.76 30.76
N ASP A 278 -3.71 15.87 30.27
CA ASP A 278 -2.29 15.84 30.62
C ASP A 278 -1.52 16.98 29.92
N PHE A 279 -2.00 17.45 28.79
CA PHE A 279 -1.45 18.58 28.08
C PHE A 279 -1.86 19.89 28.76
N LYS A 280 -0.89 20.73 29.12
CA LYS A 280 -1.11 21.99 29.86
C LYS A 280 -0.70 23.22 29.05
N SER A 281 -0.21 23.04 27.81
CA SER A 281 0.20 24.09 26.91
C SER A 281 -0.92 25.10 26.62
N LYS A 282 -0.55 26.36 26.32
CA LYS A 282 -1.51 27.37 25.85
C LYS A 282 -2.16 27.01 24.55
N VAL A 283 -1.40 26.37 23.64
CA VAL A 283 -1.88 25.83 22.38
C VAL A 283 -1.57 24.33 22.32
N LEU A 284 -2.54 23.53 21.95
CA LEU A 284 -2.36 22.12 21.67
C LEU A 284 -2.73 21.83 20.22
N LEU A 285 -1.76 21.33 19.46
CA LEU A 285 -2.00 20.82 18.12
C LEU A 285 -2.28 19.31 18.20
N VAL A 286 -3.49 18.91 17.81
CA VAL A 286 -3.89 17.50 17.71
C VAL A 286 -3.94 17.10 16.26
N GLN A 287 -3.10 16.14 15.89
CA GLN A 287 -3.11 15.55 14.54
C GLN A 287 -3.79 14.19 14.58
N PHE A 288 -4.80 13.96 13.74
CA PHE A 288 -5.26 12.61 13.40
C PHE A 288 -4.43 12.12 12.22
N THR A 289 -3.72 11.03 12.42
CA THR A 289 -2.71 10.51 11.50
C THR A 289 -2.91 9.03 11.20
N GLY A 290 -2.15 8.48 10.26
CA GLY A 290 -2.10 7.04 9.98
C GLY A 290 -0.67 6.62 9.62
N ILE A 291 -0.20 5.52 10.22
CA ILE A 291 1.06 4.90 9.84
C ILE A 291 0.91 4.31 8.43
N GLY A 292 1.79 4.71 7.50
CA GLY A 292 1.69 4.38 6.07
C GLY A 292 0.90 5.43 5.24
N CYS A 293 0.48 6.54 5.85
CA CYS A 293 -0.16 7.66 5.17
C CYS A 293 0.89 8.65 4.65
N GLY A 294 1.08 8.74 3.34
CA GLY A 294 2.08 9.61 2.71
C GLY A 294 1.99 11.08 3.13
N PRO A 295 0.82 11.77 3.00
CA PRO A 295 0.66 13.15 3.48
C PRO A 295 0.92 13.33 4.98
N CYS A 296 0.64 12.28 5.79
CA CYS A 296 0.94 12.30 7.22
C CYS A 296 2.46 12.30 7.46
N GLN A 297 3.21 11.47 6.74
CA GLN A 297 4.67 11.42 6.81
C GLN A 297 5.30 12.76 6.41
N LEU A 298 4.79 13.40 5.35
CA LEU A 298 5.28 14.71 4.92
C LEU A 298 5.15 15.80 5.98
N SER A 299 4.16 15.72 6.86
CA SER A 299 3.95 16.71 7.92
C SER A 299 4.95 16.57 9.07
N ILE A 300 5.61 15.40 9.23
CA ILE A 300 6.48 15.13 10.39
C ILE A 300 7.65 16.12 10.52
N PRO A 301 8.42 16.44 9.47
CA PRO A 301 9.53 17.38 9.60
C PRO A 301 9.08 18.77 10.09
N PHE A 302 7.94 19.26 9.61
CA PHE A 302 7.35 20.52 10.06
C PHE A 302 6.90 20.43 11.51
N LEU A 303 6.19 19.38 11.91
CA LEU A 303 5.74 19.20 13.29
C LEU A 303 6.91 19.05 14.27
N ASN A 304 7.96 18.31 13.90
CA ASN A 304 9.19 18.19 14.68
C ASN A 304 9.87 19.55 14.88
N LYS A 305 9.97 20.34 13.79
CA LYS A 305 10.51 21.71 13.85
C LYS A 305 9.68 22.57 14.80
N LEU A 306 8.37 22.60 14.60
CA LEU A 306 7.43 23.39 15.41
C LEU A 306 7.53 23.01 16.90
N LYS A 307 7.56 21.69 17.23
CA LYS A 307 7.75 21.21 18.60
C LYS A 307 9.09 21.63 19.21
N SER A 308 10.13 21.76 18.40
CA SER A 308 11.47 22.18 18.87
C SER A 308 11.61 23.69 19.06
N GLU A 309 10.86 24.50 18.33
CA GLU A 309 10.91 25.97 18.37
C GLU A 309 10.15 26.56 19.56
N PHE A 310 9.11 25.87 20.04
CA PHE A 310 8.28 26.35 21.14
C PHE A 310 8.52 25.58 22.43
N LYS A 311 8.41 26.27 23.56
CA LYS A 311 8.39 25.61 24.88
C LYS A 311 7.09 24.80 25.03
N THR A 312 7.15 23.70 25.76
CA THR A 312 5.98 22.83 25.98
C THR A 312 4.81 23.55 26.65
N ASP A 313 5.09 24.58 27.50
CA ASP A 313 4.04 25.40 28.11
C ASP A 313 3.32 26.31 27.11
N ASP A 314 3.97 26.70 26.01
CA ASP A 314 3.36 27.52 24.98
C ASP A 314 2.67 26.69 23.90
N LEU A 315 3.35 25.64 23.37
CA LEU A 315 2.81 24.74 22.37
C LEU A 315 3.16 23.28 22.70
N ASP A 316 2.17 22.41 22.64
CA ASP A 316 2.41 20.97 22.61
C ASP A 316 1.73 20.33 21.40
N ILE A 317 2.19 19.14 21.03
CA ILE A 317 1.71 18.40 19.87
C ILE A 317 1.42 16.96 20.28
N VAL A 318 0.28 16.44 19.85
CA VAL A 318 -0.07 15.03 19.97
C VAL A 318 -0.64 14.52 18.65
N ALA A 319 -0.14 13.39 18.18
CA ALA A 319 -0.70 12.67 17.05
C ALA A 319 -1.51 11.47 17.54
N ILE A 320 -2.67 11.25 16.92
CA ILE A 320 -3.59 10.14 17.20
C ILE A 320 -3.64 9.27 15.95
N GLU A 321 -3.10 8.07 16.04
CA GLU A 321 -3.08 7.08 14.95
C GLU A 321 -4.49 6.46 14.81
N THR A 322 -5.11 6.64 13.64
CA THR A 322 -6.53 6.31 13.42
C THR A 322 -6.77 4.91 12.86
N TRP A 323 -5.74 4.22 12.39
CA TRP A 323 -5.84 2.88 11.81
C TRP A 323 -5.62 1.75 12.83
N ARG A 324 -5.56 2.11 14.13
CA ARG A 324 -5.46 1.20 15.28
C ARG A 324 -4.24 0.29 15.23
N ARG A 325 -3.12 0.87 14.84
CA ARG A 325 -1.85 0.14 14.85
C ARG A 325 -1.45 -0.21 16.28
N LYS A 326 -0.76 -1.35 16.44
CA LYS A 326 -0.29 -1.83 17.73
C LYS A 326 0.88 -0.98 18.25
N ALA A 327 1.15 -1.02 19.54
CA ALA A 327 2.19 -0.23 20.21
C ALA A 327 3.58 -0.37 19.57
N HIS A 328 3.99 -1.58 19.16
CA HIS A 328 5.27 -1.77 18.47
C HIS A 328 5.36 -1.01 17.14
N ALA A 329 4.25 -0.90 16.39
CA ALA A 329 4.25 -0.14 15.15
C ALA A 329 4.38 1.36 15.40
N LEU A 330 3.78 1.87 16.50
CA LEU A 330 3.97 3.25 16.93
C LEU A 330 5.43 3.51 17.30
N GLN A 331 6.05 2.63 18.07
CA GLN A 331 7.45 2.77 18.49
C GLN A 331 8.38 2.78 17.26
N ASN A 332 8.24 1.81 16.35
CA ASN A 332 9.05 1.74 15.14
C ASN A 332 8.88 3.00 14.25
N TYR A 333 7.65 3.53 14.18
CA TYR A 333 7.35 4.74 13.43
C TYR A 333 7.99 5.97 14.05
N ILE A 334 7.92 6.12 15.39
CA ILE A 334 8.58 7.18 16.14
C ILE A 334 10.09 7.16 15.89
N ASP A 335 10.72 5.99 16.03
CA ASP A 335 12.17 5.83 15.91
C ASP A 335 12.64 6.12 14.47
N ARG A 336 11.94 5.60 13.47
CA ARG A 336 12.27 5.79 12.05
C ARG A 336 12.17 7.23 11.59
N HIS A 337 11.13 7.94 12.01
CA HIS A 337 10.86 9.31 11.59
C HIS A 337 11.35 10.36 12.61
N HIS A 338 12.05 9.91 13.67
CA HIS A 338 12.58 10.78 14.74
C HIS A 338 11.51 11.72 15.31
N ILE A 339 10.29 11.19 15.54
CA ILE A 339 9.17 11.98 16.05
C ILE A 339 9.47 12.45 17.47
N ASN A 340 9.41 13.76 17.71
CA ASN A 340 9.73 14.39 19.00
C ASN A 340 8.50 14.88 19.78
N TYR A 341 7.31 14.43 19.37
CA TYR A 341 6.03 14.72 20.02
C TYR A 341 5.29 13.41 20.34
N LYS A 342 4.21 13.49 21.12
CA LYS A 342 3.45 12.30 21.53
C LYS A 342 2.67 11.68 20.37
N LEU A 343 2.74 10.36 20.25
CA LEU A 343 1.93 9.55 19.35
C LEU A 343 1.11 8.54 20.17
N THR A 344 -0.17 8.43 19.88
CA THR A 344 -1.12 7.54 20.59
C THR A 344 -1.96 6.74 19.60
N THR A 345 -2.50 5.61 20.03
CA THR A 345 -3.45 4.82 19.23
C THR A 345 -4.87 5.33 19.46
N GLY A 346 -5.56 5.74 18.41
CA GLY A 346 -6.95 6.20 18.45
C GLY A 346 -7.94 5.06 18.57
N THR A 347 -9.19 5.41 18.95
CA THR A 347 -10.34 4.51 18.96
C THR A 347 -11.43 5.01 18.01
N ASP A 348 -12.41 4.15 17.68
CA ASP A 348 -13.55 4.54 16.83
C ASP A 348 -14.34 5.69 17.43
N GLU A 349 -14.50 5.69 18.75
CA GLU A 349 -15.24 6.72 19.48
C GLU A 349 -14.58 8.08 19.28
N ILE A 350 -13.24 8.15 19.38
CA ILE A 350 -12.53 9.42 19.24
C ILE A 350 -12.48 9.89 17.79
N VAL A 351 -12.28 8.98 16.85
CA VAL A 351 -12.34 9.27 15.41
C VAL A 351 -13.70 9.84 15.03
N LYS A 352 -14.79 9.23 15.55
CA LYS A 352 -16.15 9.70 15.34
C LYS A 352 -16.43 11.03 16.03
N ALA A 353 -15.98 11.21 17.28
CA ALA A 353 -16.21 12.43 18.06
C ALA A 353 -15.54 13.65 17.42
N TYR A 354 -14.33 13.47 16.86
CA TYR A 354 -13.62 14.52 16.12
C TYR A 354 -13.97 14.56 14.62
N GLN A 355 -14.92 13.74 14.17
CA GLN A 355 -15.32 13.65 12.75
C GLN A 355 -14.11 13.43 11.82
N ALA A 356 -13.08 12.72 12.30
CA ALA A 356 -11.82 12.49 11.62
C ALA A 356 -11.97 11.34 10.59
N SER A 357 -12.67 11.61 9.48
CA SER A 357 -12.96 10.62 8.42
C SER A 357 -11.81 10.39 7.42
N SER A 358 -10.72 11.15 7.54
CA SER A 358 -9.52 11.05 6.71
C SER A 358 -8.27 11.37 7.54
N ALA A 359 -7.09 11.16 6.97
CA ALA A 359 -5.81 11.52 7.59
C ALA A 359 -4.90 12.21 6.54
N PRO A 360 -4.12 13.22 6.92
CA PRO A 360 -4.12 13.87 8.24
C PRO A 360 -5.26 14.88 8.39
N ILE A 361 -5.72 15.06 9.64
CA ILE A 361 -6.54 16.20 10.04
C ILE A 361 -5.89 16.82 11.25
N PHE A 362 -5.82 18.16 11.27
CA PHE A 362 -5.22 18.93 12.37
C PHE A 362 -6.29 19.74 13.07
N PHE A 363 -6.26 19.72 14.39
CA PHE A 363 -7.07 20.57 15.26
C PHE A 363 -6.15 21.45 16.11
N ILE A 364 -6.36 22.76 16.08
CA ILE A 364 -5.67 23.71 16.94
C ILE A 364 -6.60 24.05 18.11
N LEU A 365 -6.16 23.72 19.31
CA LEU A 365 -6.89 23.94 20.54
C LEU A 365 -6.22 25.04 21.38
N ASP A 366 -7.03 25.91 21.99
CA ASP A 366 -6.52 26.89 22.95
C ASP A 366 -6.28 26.28 24.35
N GLU A 367 -5.89 27.13 25.31
CA GLU A 367 -5.62 26.74 26.70
C GLU A 367 -6.83 26.12 27.42
N ASN A 368 -8.04 26.47 27.00
CA ASN A 368 -9.30 25.92 27.52
C ASN A 368 -9.75 24.67 26.74
N ARG A 369 -8.92 24.20 25.78
CA ARG A 369 -9.23 23.09 24.87
C ARG A 369 -10.48 23.35 24.02
N VAL A 370 -10.71 24.61 23.64
CA VAL A 370 -11.67 24.97 22.61
C VAL A 370 -11.00 24.84 21.24
N ILE A 371 -11.65 24.15 20.30
CA ILE A 371 -11.16 23.98 18.94
C ILE A 371 -11.24 25.33 18.22
N ARG A 372 -10.12 25.90 17.86
CA ARG A 372 -10.01 27.20 17.18
C ARG A 372 -9.92 27.06 15.68
N LYS A 373 -9.27 25.99 15.20
CA LYS A 373 -9.12 25.74 13.75
C LYS A 373 -9.12 24.23 13.50
N MET A 374 -9.61 23.84 12.33
CA MET A 374 -9.52 22.51 11.77
C MET A 374 -8.97 22.60 10.37
N ILE A 375 -7.97 21.77 10.05
CA ILE A 375 -7.32 21.72 8.74
C ILE A 375 -7.33 20.28 8.28
N THR A 376 -7.79 20.03 7.06
CA THR A 376 -7.89 18.67 6.48
C THR A 376 -6.87 18.51 5.36
N GLY A 377 -6.13 17.41 5.41
CA GLY A 377 -5.04 17.13 4.49
C GLY A 377 -3.74 17.84 4.87
N TYR A 378 -2.68 17.58 4.09
CA TYR A 378 -1.40 18.24 4.25
C TYR A 378 -0.81 18.62 2.90
N SER A 379 -0.41 19.87 2.79
CA SER A 379 0.41 20.43 1.73
C SER A 379 1.42 21.37 2.33
N LYS A 380 2.71 21.17 2.07
CA LYS A 380 3.78 22.00 2.61
C LYS A 380 3.60 23.49 2.30
N ASP A 381 3.05 23.81 1.14
CA ASP A 381 2.90 25.21 0.69
C ASP A 381 1.78 25.97 1.40
N SER A 382 0.77 25.28 1.92
CA SER A 382 -0.40 25.89 2.55
C SER A 382 -0.56 25.50 4.02
N THR A 383 -0.46 24.21 4.35
CA THR A 383 -0.79 23.71 5.71
C THR A 383 0.17 24.23 6.76
N ASP A 384 1.47 24.33 6.45
CA ASP A 384 2.46 24.87 7.39
C ASP A 384 2.09 26.29 7.81
N LYS A 385 1.78 27.17 6.84
CA LYS A 385 1.33 28.55 7.08
C LYS A 385 -0.01 28.63 7.81
N ASP A 386 -0.86 27.66 7.57
CA ASP A 386 -2.17 27.59 8.21
C ASP A 386 -2.08 27.17 9.68
N ILE A 387 -1.04 26.45 10.05
CA ILE A 387 -0.78 26.02 11.43
C ILE A 387 0.01 27.08 12.20
N GLU A 388 1.02 27.72 11.59
CA GLU A 388 1.76 28.86 12.16
C GLU A 388 0.84 30.05 12.44
#